data_26b2cfe361bc78e21cad4a71b3566dac
#
_entry.id   26b2cfe361bc78e21cad4a71b3566dac
#
_cell.length_a   1.000
_cell.length_b   1.000
_cell.length_c   1.000
_cell.angle_alpha   90.00
_cell.angle_beta   90.00
_cell.angle_gamma   90.00
#
_symmetry.space_group_name_H-M   'P 1'
#
loop_
_entity.id
_entity.type
_entity.pdbx_description
1 polymer ?
#
loop_
_entity_poly.entity_id
_entity_poly.type
_entity_poly.pdbx_seq_one_letter_code
_entity_poly.pdbx_strand_id
1 'polypeptide(L)'
;MQWFSHRAPVSSCLSGNGAVRSMAKSIAVGKCVADLTTHARARALAVHAGTIGKVHSAGNWQDAAVRQQLANALGTRLSSALRPEFQWYYCRGAFFHNDAHYDARLFGVWYINGPPMQLVFPRAALRVDIARSNVVVFDPFEVHGVLAPGSRTYAASDYQTVSASVFVGFELDINDDVAHAFNIDNDMTGQVISSKTRIDPATGAIS
;
A
#
# COMPACT_ATOMS: atom_id res chain seq x y z
N MET A 1 10.46 0.39 12.95
CA MET A 1 9.94 0.81 11.64
C MET A 1 10.94 1.75 11.00
N GLN A 2 11.28 1.51 9.73
CA GLN A 2 12.17 2.38 8.96
C GLN A 2 11.33 3.34 8.12
N TRP A 3 11.84 4.56 7.93
CA TRP A 3 11.19 5.60 7.13
C TRP A 3 12.00 5.87 5.87
N PHE A 4 11.33 5.88 4.73
CA PHE A 4 11.90 6.30 3.47
C PHE A 4 11.23 7.62 3.07
N SER A 5 11.99 8.70 3.13
CA SER A 5 11.53 9.99 2.62
C SER A 5 11.82 10.07 1.12
N HIS A 6 10.81 10.31 0.32
CA HIS A 6 10.98 10.53 -1.11
C HIS A 6 10.88 12.01 -1.44
N ARG A 7 11.75 12.44 -2.35
CA ARG A 7 11.78 13.83 -2.87
C ARG A 7 10.97 13.96 -4.16
N ALA A 8 9.83 13.30 -4.28
CA ALA A 8 8.95 13.59 -5.39
C ALA A 8 8.47 15.05 -5.31
N PRO A 9 8.27 15.74 -6.44
CA PRO A 9 7.61 17.03 -6.41
C PRO A 9 6.29 16.89 -5.66
N VAL A 10 6.01 17.83 -4.78
CA VAL A 10 4.81 17.82 -3.96
C VAL A 10 3.61 17.75 -4.90
N SER A 11 2.84 16.71 -4.74
CA SER A 11 1.60 16.52 -5.47
C SER A 11 0.46 16.70 -4.50
N SER A 12 -0.46 17.57 -4.82
CA SER A 12 -1.73 17.66 -4.13
C SER A 12 -2.75 16.79 -4.83
N CYS A 13 -3.67 16.22 -4.07
CA CYS A 13 -4.75 15.41 -4.60
C CYS A 13 -6.08 16.14 -4.49
N LEU A 14 -6.86 16.10 -5.55
CA LEU A 14 -8.25 16.48 -5.49
C LEU A 14 -9.05 15.24 -5.08
N SER A 15 -9.69 15.30 -3.93
CA SER A 15 -10.71 14.32 -3.57
C SER A 15 -11.93 14.50 -4.49
N GLY A 16 -12.76 13.48 -4.61
CA GLY A 16 -13.95 13.51 -5.47
C GLY A 16 -14.93 14.67 -5.21
N ASN A 17 -14.77 15.38 -4.09
CA ASN A 17 -15.58 16.54 -3.69
C ASN A 17 -14.89 17.88 -3.95
N GLY A 18 -13.79 17.91 -4.71
CA GLY A 18 -13.03 19.14 -4.97
C GLY A 18 -12.15 19.59 -3.80
N ALA A 19 -12.13 18.87 -2.67
CA ALA A 19 -11.19 19.14 -1.60
C ALA A 19 -9.77 18.77 -2.03
N VAL A 20 -8.81 19.59 -1.67
CA VAL A 20 -7.41 19.34 -1.95
C VAL A 20 -6.78 18.70 -0.72
N ARG A 21 -6.12 17.57 -0.94
CA ARG A 21 -5.39 16.84 0.08
C ARG A 21 -3.89 16.92 -0.20
N SER A 22 -3.13 17.17 0.85
CA SER A 22 -1.68 17.02 0.80
C SER A 22 -1.31 15.54 0.79
N MET A 23 -0.30 15.20 0.01
CA MET A 23 0.24 13.86 -0.05
C MET A 23 1.32 13.63 0.98
N ALA A 24 1.39 12.40 1.51
CA ALA A 24 2.49 11.99 2.35
C ALA A 24 3.79 11.90 1.54
N LYS A 25 4.87 12.50 2.06
CA LYS A 25 6.21 12.50 1.45
C LYS A 25 7.08 11.33 1.94
N SER A 26 6.55 10.52 2.82
CA SER A 26 7.31 9.43 3.45
C SER A 26 6.55 8.11 3.35
N ILE A 27 7.32 7.03 3.32
CA ILE A 27 6.81 5.66 3.36
C ILE A 27 7.42 4.99 4.58
N ALA A 28 6.60 4.33 5.39
CA ALA A 28 7.06 3.58 6.54
C ALA A 28 7.15 2.09 6.21
N VAL A 29 8.26 1.46 6.57
CA VAL A 29 8.46 0.02 6.42
C VAL A 29 8.81 -0.60 7.77
N GLY A 30 8.17 -1.71 8.08
CA GLY A 30 8.36 -2.45 9.33
C GLY A 30 8.19 -3.94 9.18
N LYS A 31 8.19 -4.63 10.32
CA LYS A 31 7.98 -6.07 10.41
C LYS A 31 6.87 -6.37 11.41
N CYS A 32 5.98 -7.29 11.02
CA CYS A 32 4.96 -7.85 11.87
C CYS A 32 4.85 -9.36 11.58
N VAL A 33 5.08 -10.20 12.58
CA VAL A 33 5.02 -11.65 12.41
C VAL A 33 3.58 -12.10 12.62
N ALA A 34 2.99 -12.75 11.62
CA ALA A 34 1.65 -13.30 11.71
C ALA A 34 1.63 -14.57 12.58
N ASP A 35 0.55 -14.78 13.32
CA ASP A 35 0.30 -16.00 14.04
C ASP A 35 -0.08 -17.18 13.11
N LEU A 36 -0.23 -18.37 13.67
CA LEU A 36 -0.55 -19.57 12.91
C LEU A 36 -1.93 -19.51 12.24
N THR A 37 -2.90 -18.87 12.87
CA THR A 37 -4.27 -18.71 12.35
C THR A 37 -4.28 -17.81 11.14
N THR A 38 -3.63 -16.66 11.24
CA THR A 38 -3.44 -15.70 10.13
C THR A 38 -2.72 -16.35 8.95
N HIS A 39 -1.64 -17.11 9.22
CA HIS A 39 -0.94 -17.86 8.19
C HIS A 39 -1.81 -18.95 7.53
N ALA A 40 -2.62 -19.68 8.31
CA ALA A 40 -3.51 -20.70 7.76
C ALA A 40 -4.54 -20.08 6.81
N ARG A 41 -5.14 -18.96 7.20
CA ARG A 41 -6.08 -18.22 6.35
C ARG A 41 -5.42 -17.69 5.09
N ALA A 42 -4.24 -17.12 5.20
CA ALA A 42 -3.48 -16.64 4.02
C ALA A 42 -3.16 -17.77 3.05
N ARG A 43 -2.79 -18.95 3.53
CA ARG A 43 -2.57 -20.13 2.66
C ARG A 43 -3.83 -20.58 1.94
N ALA A 44 -4.98 -20.55 2.62
CA ALA A 44 -6.27 -20.88 2.00
C ALA A 44 -6.65 -19.88 0.91
N LEU A 45 -6.35 -18.59 1.09
CA LEU A 45 -6.59 -17.56 0.08
C LEU A 45 -5.61 -17.62 -1.10
N ALA A 46 -4.39 -18.09 -0.88
CA ALA A 46 -3.35 -18.16 -1.92
C ALA A 46 -3.70 -19.09 -3.09
N VAL A 47 -4.67 -20.01 -2.92
CA VAL A 47 -5.17 -20.87 -4.00
C VAL A 47 -6.04 -20.10 -5.01
N HIS A 48 -6.55 -18.93 -4.63
CA HIS A 48 -7.31 -18.06 -5.52
C HIS A 48 -6.37 -17.33 -6.48
N ALA A 49 -6.39 -17.73 -7.73
CA ALA A 49 -5.47 -17.15 -8.71
C ALA A 49 -5.77 -15.68 -9.03
N GLY A 50 -7.04 -15.28 -9.02
CA GLY A 50 -7.44 -13.93 -9.40
C GLY A 50 -7.02 -13.54 -10.83
N THR A 51 -7.38 -12.34 -11.24
CA THR A 51 -6.92 -11.73 -12.49
C THR A 51 -5.49 -11.22 -12.32
N ILE A 52 -4.59 -11.56 -13.24
CA ILE A 52 -3.22 -11.06 -13.25
C ILE A 52 -3.24 -9.52 -13.33
N GLY A 53 -2.43 -8.89 -12.49
CA GLY A 53 -2.27 -7.44 -12.48
C GLY A 53 -3.30 -6.69 -11.65
N LYS A 54 -4.27 -7.39 -11.07
CA LYS A 54 -5.29 -6.77 -10.22
C LYS A 54 -5.20 -7.28 -8.79
N VAL A 55 -5.50 -6.39 -7.85
CA VAL A 55 -5.69 -6.72 -6.44
C VAL A 55 -7.15 -7.09 -6.24
N HIS A 56 -7.39 -8.22 -5.57
CA HIS A 56 -8.72 -8.73 -5.27
C HIS A 56 -8.95 -8.72 -3.76
N SER A 57 -10.09 -8.16 -3.34
CA SER A 57 -10.54 -8.22 -1.95
C SER A 57 -11.17 -9.58 -1.63
N ALA A 58 -10.86 -10.13 -0.46
CA ALA A 58 -11.46 -11.34 0.09
C ALA A 58 -12.29 -11.07 1.36
N GLY A 59 -12.74 -9.82 1.53
CA GLY A 59 -13.67 -9.39 2.58
C GLY A 59 -13.01 -8.72 3.77
N ASN A 60 -13.83 -7.95 4.47
CA ASN A 60 -13.47 -7.23 5.69
C ASN A 60 -13.57 -8.16 6.91
N TRP A 61 -12.80 -7.84 7.92
CA TRP A 61 -12.81 -8.54 9.20
C TRP A 61 -12.23 -7.67 10.31
N GLN A 62 -12.44 -8.08 11.56
CA GLN A 62 -11.88 -7.45 12.74
C GLN A 62 -11.29 -8.54 13.63
N ASP A 63 -10.13 -8.27 14.22
CA ASP A 63 -9.47 -9.17 15.14
C ASP A 63 -8.60 -8.35 16.11
N ALA A 64 -8.89 -8.46 17.40
CA ALA A 64 -8.19 -7.71 18.43
C ALA A 64 -6.71 -8.10 18.56
N ALA A 65 -6.39 -9.40 18.38
CA ALA A 65 -5.01 -9.89 18.46
C ALA A 65 -4.18 -9.38 17.28
N VAL A 66 -4.74 -9.42 16.06
CA VAL A 66 -4.10 -8.87 14.87
C VAL A 66 -3.94 -7.35 14.99
N ARG A 67 -4.95 -6.66 15.49
CA ARG A 67 -4.87 -5.21 15.76
C ARG A 67 -3.71 -4.90 16.72
N GLN A 68 -3.59 -5.67 17.80
CA GLN A 68 -2.50 -5.49 18.76
C GLN A 68 -1.13 -5.76 18.15
N GLN A 69 -1.00 -6.81 17.32
CA GLN A 69 0.25 -7.11 16.63
C GLN A 69 0.67 -5.98 15.70
N LEU A 70 -0.26 -5.47 14.89
CA LEU A 70 -0.01 -4.33 14.01
C LEU A 70 0.30 -3.05 14.79
N ALA A 71 -0.43 -2.77 15.87
CA ALA A 71 -0.17 -1.62 16.72
C ALA A 71 1.25 -1.64 17.31
N ASN A 72 1.72 -2.82 17.75
CA ASN A 72 3.09 -3.00 18.23
C ASN A 72 4.12 -2.76 17.12
N ALA A 73 3.84 -3.24 15.90
CA ALA A 73 4.73 -3.05 14.75
C ALA A 73 4.78 -1.58 14.29
N LEU A 74 3.67 -0.87 14.35
CA LEU A 74 3.55 0.54 13.99
C LEU A 74 4.16 1.47 15.05
N GLY A 75 4.17 1.03 16.31
CA GLY A 75 4.62 1.83 17.45
C GLY A 75 3.53 2.78 17.95
N THR A 76 3.76 3.37 19.15
CA THR A 76 2.74 4.15 19.88
C THR A 76 2.19 5.34 19.09
N ARG A 77 3.04 6.00 18.30
CA ARG A 77 2.67 7.19 17.53
C ARG A 77 1.62 6.89 16.43
N LEU A 78 1.76 5.77 15.73
CA LEU A 78 0.87 5.44 14.61
C LEU A 78 -0.30 4.54 15.02
N SER A 79 -0.16 3.79 16.11
CA SER A 79 -1.16 2.82 16.54
C SER A 79 -2.49 3.45 16.95
N SER A 80 -2.48 4.70 17.43
CA SER A 80 -3.70 5.46 17.77
C SER A 80 -4.57 5.76 16.54
N ALA A 81 -3.94 5.89 15.38
CA ALA A 81 -4.61 6.15 14.11
C ALA A 81 -5.07 4.88 13.37
N LEU A 82 -4.70 3.69 13.86
CA LEU A 82 -5.04 2.42 13.24
C LEU A 82 -6.54 2.14 13.34
N ARG A 83 -7.20 2.05 12.21
CA ARG A 83 -8.62 1.72 12.13
C ARG A 83 -8.89 0.26 12.56
N PRO A 84 -10.09 -0.03 13.09
CA PRO A 84 -10.41 -1.37 13.61
C PRO A 84 -10.62 -2.42 12.54
N GLU A 85 -10.89 -2.02 11.29
CA GLU A 85 -11.22 -2.90 10.19
C GLU A 85 -9.98 -3.24 9.38
N PHE A 86 -9.85 -4.51 9.03
CA PHE A 86 -8.85 -5.07 8.16
C PHE A 86 -9.51 -5.68 6.93
N GLN A 87 -8.77 -5.77 5.84
CA GLN A 87 -9.26 -6.42 4.64
C GLN A 87 -8.23 -7.42 4.11
N TRP A 88 -8.69 -8.61 3.78
CA TRP A 88 -7.85 -9.57 3.09
C TRP A 88 -7.77 -9.24 1.61
N TYR A 89 -6.55 -9.29 1.10
CA TYR A 89 -6.28 -9.11 -0.33
C TYR A 89 -5.40 -10.23 -0.86
N TYR A 90 -5.55 -10.51 -2.15
CA TYR A 90 -4.64 -11.37 -2.90
C TYR A 90 -4.42 -10.81 -4.31
N CYS A 91 -3.21 -11.00 -4.85
CA CYS A 91 -2.88 -10.58 -6.21
C CYS A 91 -1.73 -11.41 -6.80
N ARG A 92 -1.66 -11.42 -8.13
CA ARG A 92 -0.49 -11.87 -8.90
C ARG A 92 0.08 -10.67 -9.63
N GLY A 93 0.93 -9.89 -8.92
CA GLY A 93 1.34 -8.57 -9.34
C GLY A 93 0.17 -7.57 -9.37
N ALA A 94 0.49 -6.28 -9.47
CA ALA A 94 -0.46 -5.23 -9.72
C ALA A 94 0.15 -4.21 -10.68
N PHE A 95 -0.55 -3.87 -11.75
CA PHE A 95 -0.13 -2.79 -12.63
C PHE A 95 -0.14 -1.45 -11.88
N PHE A 96 0.51 -0.44 -12.43
CA PHE A 96 0.56 0.87 -11.78
C PHE A 96 -0.82 1.54 -11.75
N HIS A 97 -1.17 2.04 -10.58
CA HIS A 97 -2.44 2.71 -10.29
C HIS A 97 -2.27 3.64 -9.09
N ASN A 98 -3.31 4.35 -8.74
CA ASN A 98 -3.50 4.99 -7.44
C ASN A 98 -4.86 4.59 -6.87
N ASP A 99 -5.01 4.69 -5.56
CA ASP A 99 -6.24 4.36 -4.85
C ASP A 99 -6.91 5.63 -4.32
N ALA A 100 -7.29 6.52 -5.23
CA ALA A 100 -7.83 7.85 -4.91
C ALA A 100 -9.17 7.85 -4.14
N HIS A 101 -9.72 6.68 -3.84
CA HIS A 101 -10.92 6.54 -3.03
C HIS A 101 -10.66 6.50 -1.51
N TYR A 102 -9.39 6.37 -1.09
CA TYR A 102 -8.99 6.39 0.32
C TYR A 102 -8.73 7.83 0.80
N ASP A 103 -9.76 8.69 0.74
CA ASP A 103 -9.63 10.07 1.17
C ASP A 103 -9.31 10.19 2.66
N ALA A 104 -8.44 11.16 3.02
CA ALA A 104 -7.98 11.44 4.39
C ALA A 104 -7.41 10.25 5.17
N ARG A 105 -6.83 9.26 4.47
CA ARG A 105 -6.24 8.06 5.08
C ARG A 105 -4.93 7.68 4.43
N LEU A 106 -4.06 7.05 5.20
CA LEU A 106 -2.95 6.27 4.68
C LEU A 106 -3.35 4.81 4.59
N PHE A 107 -2.79 4.11 3.62
CA PHE A 107 -3.00 2.68 3.42
C PHE A 107 -1.79 1.89 3.86
N GLY A 108 -2.04 0.79 4.56
CA GLY A 108 -1.03 -0.14 5.00
C GLY A 108 -1.24 -1.52 4.41
N VAL A 109 -0.15 -2.19 4.07
CA VAL A 109 -0.15 -3.59 3.65
C VAL A 109 0.75 -4.39 4.57
N TRP A 110 0.22 -5.49 5.09
CA TRP A 110 0.96 -6.48 5.84
C TRP A 110 1.03 -7.77 5.03
N TYR A 111 2.21 -8.06 4.50
CA TYR A 111 2.43 -9.20 3.62
C TYR A 111 2.56 -10.50 4.43
N ILE A 112 1.65 -11.46 4.19
CA ILE A 112 1.54 -12.70 4.97
C ILE A 112 2.13 -13.90 4.22
N ASN A 113 1.79 -14.06 2.94
CA ASN A 113 2.19 -15.24 2.18
C ASN A 113 2.33 -14.93 0.68
N GLY A 114 3.19 -15.67 0.01
CA GLY A 114 3.42 -15.59 -1.44
C GLY A 114 4.89 -15.41 -1.81
N PRO A 115 5.19 -15.27 -3.10
CA PRO A 115 6.55 -15.03 -3.58
C PRO A 115 7.04 -13.62 -3.20
N PRO A 116 8.36 -13.40 -3.09
CA PRO A 116 8.92 -12.06 -2.94
C PRO A 116 8.48 -11.17 -4.12
N MET A 117 8.08 -9.93 -3.80
CA MET A 117 7.65 -8.92 -4.77
C MET A 117 8.27 -7.57 -4.40
N GLN A 118 8.09 -6.58 -5.27
CA GLN A 118 8.48 -5.20 -5.00
C GLN A 118 7.27 -4.29 -5.10
N LEU A 119 7.03 -3.49 -4.07
CA LEU A 119 6.12 -2.34 -4.14
C LEU A 119 6.92 -1.17 -4.72
N VAL A 120 6.50 -0.68 -5.85
CA VAL A 120 7.24 0.31 -6.64
C VAL A 120 6.45 1.60 -6.72
N PHE A 121 7.13 2.71 -6.40
CA PHE A 121 6.62 4.07 -6.47
C PHE A 121 7.43 4.84 -7.52
N PRO A 122 6.99 4.88 -8.79
CA PRO A 122 7.81 5.40 -9.89
C PRO A 122 8.13 6.88 -9.75
N ARG A 123 7.21 7.70 -9.24
CA ARG A 123 7.42 9.13 -9.04
C ARG A 123 8.43 9.44 -7.93
N ALA A 124 8.42 8.62 -6.88
CA ALA A 124 9.37 8.71 -5.78
C ALA A 124 10.73 8.06 -6.11
N ALA A 125 10.85 7.40 -7.25
CA ALA A 125 11.98 6.54 -7.61
C ALA A 125 12.31 5.51 -6.50
N LEU A 126 11.29 5.05 -5.77
CA LEU A 126 11.43 4.18 -4.62
C LEU A 126 10.91 2.77 -4.92
N ARG A 127 11.64 1.78 -4.43
CA ARG A 127 11.27 0.37 -4.45
C ARG A 127 11.40 -0.20 -3.06
N VAL A 128 10.36 -0.88 -2.62
CA VAL A 128 10.34 -1.55 -1.32
C VAL A 128 10.17 -3.05 -1.57
N ASP A 129 11.17 -3.84 -1.19
CA ASP A 129 11.05 -5.28 -1.23
C ASP A 129 9.98 -5.72 -0.23
N ILE A 130 8.99 -6.45 -0.72
CA ILE A 130 7.93 -7.01 0.11
C ILE A 130 8.07 -8.54 0.15
N ALA A 131 8.17 -9.05 1.37
CA ALA A 131 8.28 -10.46 1.67
C ALA A 131 7.49 -10.74 2.96
N ARG A 132 7.38 -12.01 3.32
CA ARG A 132 6.67 -12.42 4.53
C ARG A 132 7.04 -11.55 5.75
N SER A 133 6.03 -11.13 6.48
CA SER A 133 6.11 -10.26 7.66
C SER A 133 6.43 -8.79 7.39
N ASN A 134 6.62 -8.37 6.15
CA ASN A 134 6.78 -6.95 5.88
C ASN A 134 5.46 -6.20 6.07
N VAL A 135 5.57 -5.02 6.68
CA VAL A 135 4.51 -4.03 6.79
C VAL A 135 4.98 -2.77 6.08
N VAL A 136 4.16 -2.26 5.17
CA VAL A 136 4.44 -1.01 4.45
C VAL A 136 3.24 -0.09 4.60
N VAL A 137 3.47 1.16 5.00
CA VAL A 137 2.43 2.21 5.06
C VAL A 137 2.81 3.32 4.10
N PHE A 138 1.87 3.73 3.27
CA PHE A 138 2.08 4.73 2.23
C PHE A 138 0.81 5.52 1.93
N ASP A 139 0.95 6.60 1.19
CA ASP A 139 -0.19 7.36 0.68
C ASP A 139 -0.81 6.65 -0.52
N PRO A 140 -2.07 6.20 -0.44
CA PRO A 140 -2.73 5.49 -1.53
C PRO A 140 -2.93 6.34 -2.81
N PHE A 141 -2.83 7.66 -2.70
CA PHE A 141 -2.84 8.54 -3.89
C PHE A 141 -1.52 8.52 -4.66
N GLU A 142 -0.41 8.11 -4.02
CA GLU A 142 0.86 7.96 -4.76
C GLU A 142 0.73 6.81 -5.75
N VAL A 143 1.20 7.06 -6.99
CA VAL A 143 1.21 6.01 -8.02
C VAL A 143 2.10 4.87 -7.56
N HIS A 144 1.54 3.67 -7.53
CA HIS A 144 2.25 2.47 -7.09
C HIS A 144 1.86 1.24 -7.89
N GLY A 145 2.72 0.23 -7.84
CA GLY A 145 2.47 -1.07 -8.46
C GLY A 145 3.23 -2.18 -7.73
N VAL A 146 2.79 -3.42 -7.92
CA VAL A 146 3.45 -4.61 -7.34
C VAL A 146 4.12 -5.39 -8.45
N LEU A 147 5.45 -5.36 -8.48
CA LEU A 147 6.25 -5.93 -9.54
C LEU A 147 7.06 -7.14 -9.08
N ALA A 148 7.44 -8.00 -10.02
CA ALA A 148 8.44 -9.03 -9.81
C ALA A 148 9.79 -8.38 -9.44
N PRO A 149 10.62 -9.03 -8.60
CA PRO A 149 11.92 -8.49 -8.21
C PRO A 149 12.78 -8.12 -9.42
N GLY A 150 13.31 -6.90 -9.43
CA GLY A 150 14.16 -6.37 -10.49
C GLY A 150 13.43 -5.82 -11.72
N SER A 151 12.13 -6.09 -11.88
CA SER A 151 11.33 -5.55 -13.00
C SER A 151 11.14 -4.03 -12.84
N ARG A 152 11.28 -3.30 -13.95
CA ARG A 152 11.07 -1.85 -13.99
C ARG A 152 9.68 -1.45 -14.46
N THR A 153 9.03 -2.33 -15.19
CA THR A 153 7.71 -2.15 -15.77
C THR A 153 6.84 -3.35 -15.42
N TYR A 154 5.55 -3.15 -15.41
CA TYR A 154 4.60 -4.25 -15.28
C TYR A 154 4.45 -4.98 -16.62
N ALA A 155 4.61 -6.30 -16.61
CA ALA A 155 4.30 -7.17 -17.71
C ALA A 155 3.49 -8.37 -17.21
N ALA A 156 2.30 -8.61 -17.76
CA ALA A 156 1.43 -9.70 -17.31
C ALA A 156 2.07 -11.10 -17.47
N SER A 157 2.99 -11.25 -18.42
CA SER A 157 3.77 -12.49 -18.64
C SER A 157 4.58 -12.91 -17.40
N ASP A 158 5.04 -11.96 -16.59
CA ASP A 158 5.89 -12.22 -15.42
C ASP A 158 5.12 -12.95 -14.31
N TYR A 159 3.77 -13.00 -14.41
CA TYR A 159 2.91 -13.50 -13.33
C TYR A 159 2.06 -14.72 -13.72
N GLN A 160 2.23 -15.27 -14.91
CA GLN A 160 1.39 -16.37 -15.39
C GLN A 160 1.54 -17.65 -14.57
N THR A 161 2.74 -17.94 -14.11
CA THR A 161 3.06 -19.14 -13.31
C THR A 161 3.28 -18.85 -11.83
N VAL A 162 3.16 -17.58 -11.41
CA VAL A 162 3.42 -17.15 -10.03
C VAL A 162 2.16 -17.37 -9.19
N SER A 163 2.34 -17.94 -7.98
CA SER A 163 1.26 -18.04 -6.99
C SER A 163 0.81 -16.67 -6.50
N ALA A 164 -0.42 -16.58 -6.01
CA ALA A 164 -0.92 -15.32 -5.48
C ALA A 164 -0.17 -14.90 -4.21
N SER A 165 0.17 -13.64 -4.13
CA SER A 165 0.55 -12.95 -2.91
C SER A 165 -0.70 -12.67 -2.08
N VAL A 166 -0.64 -12.91 -0.78
CA VAL A 166 -1.74 -12.64 0.16
C VAL A 166 -1.26 -11.68 1.22
N PHE A 167 -2.03 -10.64 1.46
CA PHE A 167 -1.72 -9.61 2.43
C PHE A 167 -2.98 -9.10 3.14
N VAL A 168 -2.78 -8.52 4.30
CA VAL A 168 -3.78 -7.79 5.06
C VAL A 168 -3.62 -6.30 4.76
N GLY A 169 -4.67 -5.68 4.24
CA GLY A 169 -4.76 -4.24 4.13
C GLY A 169 -5.34 -3.64 5.41
N PHE A 170 -4.84 -2.49 5.79
CA PHE A 170 -5.33 -1.70 6.91
C PHE A 170 -5.18 -0.21 6.62
N GLU A 171 -5.89 0.61 7.38
CA GLU A 171 -5.92 2.05 7.18
C GLU A 171 -5.49 2.79 8.45
N LEU A 172 -4.85 3.94 8.27
CA LEU A 172 -4.55 4.90 9.32
C LEU A 172 -5.29 6.20 9.03
N ASP A 173 -6.06 6.70 9.98
CA ASP A 173 -6.63 8.06 9.89
C ASP A 173 -5.50 9.09 9.96
N ILE A 174 -5.57 10.14 9.15
CA ILE A 174 -4.57 11.21 9.17
C ILE A 174 -4.92 12.17 10.30
N ASN A 175 -4.25 11.98 11.43
CA ASN A 175 -4.21 12.92 12.56
C ASN A 175 -2.86 13.66 12.61
N ASP A 176 -2.65 14.55 13.57
CA ASP A 176 -1.43 15.35 13.67
C ASP A 176 -0.16 14.48 13.78
N ASP A 177 -0.23 13.38 14.55
CA ASP A 177 0.90 12.45 14.71
C ASP A 177 1.26 11.77 13.37
N VAL A 178 0.26 11.32 12.62
CA VAL A 178 0.44 10.71 11.31
C VAL A 178 0.92 11.76 10.31
N ALA A 179 0.31 12.95 10.29
CA ALA A 179 0.72 14.03 9.40
C ALA A 179 2.19 14.41 9.63
N HIS A 180 2.59 14.56 10.88
CA HIS A 180 3.99 14.83 11.22
C HIS A 180 4.91 13.68 10.80
N ALA A 181 4.56 12.44 11.14
CA ALA A 181 5.38 11.27 10.85
C ALA A 181 5.59 11.04 9.35
N PHE A 182 4.59 11.33 8.53
CA PHE A 182 4.61 11.12 7.09
C PHE A 182 4.96 12.38 6.29
N ASN A 183 5.34 13.46 6.95
CA ASN A 183 5.66 14.76 6.33
C ASN A 183 4.54 15.23 5.39
N ILE A 184 3.28 15.08 5.83
CA ILE A 184 2.12 15.58 5.10
C ILE A 184 2.07 17.09 5.35
N ASP A 185 2.07 17.88 4.29
CA ASP A 185 1.94 19.32 4.35
C ASP A 185 0.87 19.83 3.37
N ASN A 186 0.53 21.09 3.50
CA ASN A 186 -0.46 21.76 2.65
C ASN A 186 0.18 22.48 1.45
N ASP A 187 1.42 22.16 1.11
CA ASP A 187 2.07 22.73 -0.04
C ASP A 187 1.45 22.19 -1.33
N MET A 188 0.73 23.06 -2.01
CA MET A 188 -0.04 22.76 -3.22
C MET A 188 0.78 22.97 -4.51
N THR A 189 2.09 23.18 -4.38
CA THR A 189 2.96 23.33 -5.54
C THR A 189 3.27 21.94 -6.12
N GLY A 190 3.07 21.78 -7.42
CA GLY A 190 3.41 20.55 -8.13
C GLY A 190 2.24 19.91 -8.88
N GLN A 191 2.45 18.68 -9.33
CA GLN A 191 1.48 17.96 -10.13
C GLN A 191 0.33 17.43 -9.25
N VAL A 192 -0.90 17.78 -9.61
CA VAL A 192 -2.11 17.29 -8.93
C VAL A 192 -2.44 15.89 -9.41
N ILE A 193 -2.62 14.97 -8.47
CA ILE A 193 -3.14 13.63 -8.73
C ILE A 193 -4.60 13.58 -8.26
N SER A 194 -5.46 13.09 -9.11
CA SER A 194 -6.88 12.93 -8.82
C SER A 194 -7.37 11.58 -9.34
N SER A 195 -8.61 11.23 -9.04
CA SER A 195 -9.26 10.04 -9.60
C SER A 195 -9.40 10.07 -11.13
N LYS A 196 -9.21 11.25 -11.75
CA LYS A 196 -9.25 11.44 -13.22
C LYS A 196 -7.85 11.42 -13.85
N THR A 197 -6.80 11.37 -13.05
CA THR A 197 -5.42 11.33 -13.55
C THR A 197 -5.20 10.03 -14.32
N ARG A 198 -4.72 10.14 -15.55
CA ARG A 198 -4.36 8.97 -16.34
C ARG A 198 -3.00 8.46 -15.93
N ILE A 199 -2.94 7.19 -15.60
CA ILE A 199 -1.72 6.48 -15.21
C ILE A 199 -1.45 5.40 -16.26
N ASP A 200 -0.27 5.39 -16.83
CA ASP A 200 0.17 4.28 -17.67
C ASP A 200 0.34 3.01 -16.81
N PRO A 201 -0.42 1.94 -17.08
CA PRO A 201 -0.42 0.77 -16.21
C PRO A 201 0.89 -0.03 -16.23
N ALA A 202 1.70 0.13 -17.27
CA ALA A 202 2.97 -0.58 -17.39
C ALA A 202 4.13 0.16 -16.71
N THR A 203 4.14 1.49 -16.78
CA THR A 203 5.28 2.31 -16.35
C THR A 203 4.99 3.19 -15.15
N GLY A 204 3.71 3.46 -14.86
CA GLY A 204 3.29 4.42 -13.84
C GLY A 204 3.46 5.89 -14.25
N ALA A 205 3.74 6.16 -15.52
CA ALA A 205 3.79 7.52 -16.02
C ALA A 205 2.41 8.19 -15.96
N ILE A 206 2.40 9.49 -15.69
CA ILE A 206 1.19 10.31 -15.56
C ILE A 206 1.07 11.20 -16.80
N SER A 207 -0.15 11.26 -17.34
CA SER A 207 -0.51 12.10 -18.48
C SER A 207 -1.79 12.89 -18.23
#